data_4853d4d3558938644bf717639e0f3be7
#
_entry.id   4853d4d3558938644bf717639e0f3be7
#
_cell.length_a   1.000
_cell.length_b   1.000
_cell.length_c   1.000
_cell.angle_alpha   90.00
_cell.angle_beta   90.00
_cell.angle_gamma   90.00
#
_symmetry.space_group_name_H-M   'P 1'
#
loop_
_entity.id
_entity.type
_entity.pdbx_description
1 polymer ?
#
loop_
_entity_poly.entity_id
_entity_poly.type
_entity_poly.pdbx_seq_one_letter_code
_entity_poly.pdbx_strand_id
1 'polypeptide(L)'
;ETVRTVVDGENVEAGGFARIKTVIDEKKEENPDTLVVDGGDFSMGTLFQTVYEEEASELRMLGYLGYDATTFGNHEFDYRSKGLAQMLDTAAASGDVVPSLLVCNVDWSEMNDERQLLKDAFDHYGVKDYEVIEKGGVKIALLGVFGKDSLSCAPTCALEFKDPIEAVKETVATIKEKEDVDMIVCLSHSGTSEDPKKSEDELLAKAVPELDVIISGHTHTTLEEPIIQGNTAIVSAGEYGINVGSMHLSQNAEGRWEVEDYNLIPIRPDIEADEAAQEKIDAFEANIDDTYLKQ
;
A
#
# COMPACT_ATOMS: atom_id res chain seq x y z
N GLU A 1 -16.07 2.16 -1.44
CA GLU A 1 -17.18 2.16 -0.46
C GLU A 1 -16.84 2.99 0.76
N THR A 2 -17.88 3.30 1.54
CA THR A 2 -17.76 4.00 2.83
C THR A 2 -18.02 3.01 3.96
N VAL A 3 -17.47 3.28 5.13
CA VAL A 3 -17.71 2.48 6.33
C VAL A 3 -18.44 3.31 7.38
N ARG A 4 -19.23 2.65 8.23
CA ARG A 4 -19.82 3.29 9.40
C ARG A 4 -18.89 3.11 10.58
N THR A 5 -18.48 4.23 11.15
CA THR A 5 -17.61 4.25 12.34
C THR A 5 -18.20 5.16 13.41
N VAL A 6 -17.62 5.13 14.60
CA VAL A 6 -18.04 5.99 15.72
C VAL A 6 -16.97 7.04 15.95
N VAL A 7 -17.36 8.31 15.85
CA VAL A 7 -16.49 9.44 16.14
C VAL A 7 -17.19 10.29 17.19
N ASP A 8 -16.51 10.57 18.30
CA ASP A 8 -17.05 11.35 19.44
C ASP A 8 -18.38 10.82 19.98
N GLY A 9 -18.60 9.49 19.85
CA GLY A 9 -19.83 8.81 20.29
C GLY A 9 -21.00 8.86 19.30
N GLU A 10 -20.82 9.44 18.14
CA GLU A 10 -21.80 9.49 17.05
C GLU A 10 -21.44 8.52 15.92
N ASN A 11 -22.45 7.86 15.35
CA ASN A 11 -22.25 7.05 14.15
C ASN A 11 -22.07 7.97 12.94
N VAL A 12 -20.92 7.90 12.30
CA VAL A 12 -20.61 8.65 11.10
C VAL A 12 -20.26 7.70 9.95
N GLU A 13 -20.54 8.14 8.75
CA GLU A 13 -20.00 7.53 7.55
C GLU A 13 -18.58 8.08 7.32
N ALA A 14 -17.61 7.21 6.99
CA ALA A 14 -16.24 7.62 6.76
C ALA A 14 -15.62 6.85 5.58
N GLY A 15 -14.52 7.33 5.05
CA GLY A 15 -13.83 6.72 3.93
C GLY A 15 -14.51 6.98 2.58
N GLY A 16 -14.17 6.13 1.62
CA GLY A 16 -14.67 6.19 0.25
C GLY A 16 -13.65 6.74 -0.74
N PHE A 17 -13.35 5.97 -1.77
CA PHE A 17 -12.32 6.30 -2.76
C PHE A 17 -12.58 7.62 -3.49
N ALA A 18 -13.83 7.98 -3.75
CA ALA A 18 -14.16 9.25 -4.39
C ALA A 18 -13.79 10.47 -3.52
N ARG A 19 -13.95 10.38 -2.19
CA ARG A 19 -13.50 11.43 -1.26
C ARG A 19 -11.98 11.43 -1.09
N ILE A 20 -11.36 10.24 -1.04
CA ILE A 20 -9.89 10.11 -1.01
C ILE A 20 -9.28 10.77 -2.27
N LYS A 21 -9.91 10.59 -3.45
CA LYS A 21 -9.50 11.25 -4.69
C LYS A 21 -9.44 12.77 -4.53
N THR A 22 -10.50 13.37 -3.98
CA THR A 22 -10.56 14.81 -3.72
C THR A 22 -9.37 15.27 -2.86
N VAL A 23 -9.12 14.57 -1.75
CA VAL A 23 -7.99 14.90 -0.85
C VAL A 23 -6.63 14.76 -1.55
N ILE A 24 -6.45 13.68 -2.33
CA ILE A 24 -5.20 13.49 -3.09
C ILE A 24 -5.01 14.63 -4.11
N ASP A 25 -6.06 15.03 -4.82
CA ASP A 25 -5.99 16.11 -5.80
C ASP A 25 -5.67 17.44 -5.14
N GLU A 26 -6.29 17.77 -4.02
CA GLU A 26 -5.96 18.96 -3.22
C GLU A 26 -4.48 18.96 -2.82
N LYS A 27 -3.94 17.82 -2.35
CA LYS A 27 -2.52 17.73 -1.99
C LYS A 27 -1.59 17.84 -3.21
N LYS A 28 -2.00 17.31 -4.37
CA LYS A 28 -1.25 17.47 -5.63
C LYS A 28 -1.37 18.89 -6.21
N GLU A 29 -2.45 19.61 -5.93
CA GLU A 29 -2.56 21.03 -6.26
C GLU A 29 -1.64 21.89 -5.37
N GLU A 30 -1.53 21.57 -4.07
CA GLU A 30 -0.59 22.22 -3.15
C GLU A 30 0.87 21.93 -3.54
N ASN A 31 1.17 20.68 -3.89
CA ASN A 31 2.49 20.23 -4.36
C ASN A 31 2.34 19.17 -5.45
N PRO A 32 2.59 19.50 -6.73
CA PRO A 32 2.51 18.53 -7.84
C PRO A 32 3.45 17.33 -7.72
N ASP A 33 4.52 17.46 -6.92
CA ASP A 33 5.51 16.42 -6.69
C ASP A 33 5.15 15.49 -5.51
N THR A 34 3.91 15.58 -5.01
CA THR A 34 3.40 14.69 -3.96
C THR A 34 3.48 13.23 -4.37
N LEU A 35 4.15 12.42 -3.53
CA LEU A 35 4.17 10.96 -3.62
C LEU A 35 2.93 10.41 -2.92
N VAL A 36 2.21 9.50 -3.59
CA VAL A 36 1.02 8.84 -3.04
C VAL A 36 1.26 7.33 -3.01
N VAL A 37 1.23 6.76 -1.82
CA VAL A 37 1.55 5.34 -1.59
C VAL A 37 0.60 4.69 -0.61
N ASP A 38 0.57 3.36 -0.62
CA ASP A 38 -0.30 2.52 0.18
C ASP A 38 0.47 1.36 0.83
N GLY A 39 0.02 0.87 1.96
CA GLY A 39 0.65 -0.18 2.76
C GLY A 39 0.09 -1.59 2.54
N GLY A 40 -0.69 -1.84 1.48
CA GLY A 40 -1.28 -3.16 1.18
C GLY A 40 -2.65 -3.39 1.82
N ASP A 41 -3.21 -4.59 1.61
CA ASP A 41 -4.59 -4.96 1.97
C ASP A 41 -5.64 -4.07 1.27
N PHE A 42 -5.44 -3.83 -0.03
CA PHE A 42 -6.34 -2.99 -0.81
C PHE A 42 -7.62 -3.70 -1.27
N SER A 43 -7.71 -5.02 -1.17
CA SER A 43 -8.72 -5.84 -1.86
C SER A 43 -9.84 -6.40 -0.99
N MET A 44 -9.87 -6.16 0.31
CA MET A 44 -10.82 -6.80 1.23
C MET A 44 -11.84 -5.82 1.82
N GLY A 45 -12.97 -6.38 2.28
CA GLY A 45 -13.94 -5.69 3.14
C GLY A 45 -15.18 -5.17 2.44
N THR A 46 -15.29 -5.30 1.12
CA THR A 46 -16.44 -4.81 0.34
C THR A 46 -16.96 -5.85 -0.64
N LEU A 47 -18.11 -5.58 -1.27
CA LEU A 47 -18.63 -6.44 -2.34
C LEU A 47 -17.76 -6.40 -3.62
N PHE A 48 -16.87 -5.44 -3.77
CA PHE A 48 -15.93 -5.38 -4.90
C PHE A 48 -15.04 -6.61 -4.98
N GLN A 49 -14.73 -7.23 -3.84
CA GLN A 49 -13.98 -8.49 -3.83
C GLN A 49 -14.68 -9.63 -4.61
N THR A 50 -16.00 -9.54 -4.85
CA THR A 50 -16.72 -10.55 -5.65
C THR A 50 -16.40 -10.50 -7.14
N VAL A 51 -15.80 -9.41 -7.60
CA VAL A 51 -15.29 -9.20 -8.97
C VAL A 51 -13.76 -9.01 -9.00
N TYR A 52 -13.09 -9.41 -7.92
CA TYR A 52 -11.64 -9.29 -7.74
C TYR A 52 -10.85 -9.87 -8.92
N GLU A 53 -11.19 -11.10 -9.34
CA GLU A 53 -10.48 -11.81 -10.41
C GLU A 53 -10.76 -11.19 -11.79
N GLU A 54 -12.01 -10.79 -12.07
CA GLU A 54 -12.46 -10.37 -13.39
C GLU A 54 -12.25 -8.88 -13.65
N GLU A 55 -12.28 -8.06 -12.60
CA GLU A 55 -12.22 -6.61 -12.74
C GLU A 55 -10.96 -5.98 -12.15
N ALA A 56 -10.31 -6.62 -11.18
CA ALA A 56 -9.21 -6.01 -10.42
C ALA A 56 -9.54 -4.59 -9.95
N SER A 57 -10.80 -4.40 -9.50
CA SER A 57 -11.43 -3.09 -9.30
C SER A 57 -10.66 -2.20 -8.35
N GLU A 58 -10.18 -2.75 -7.23
CA GLU A 58 -9.47 -2.00 -6.21
C GLU A 58 -8.11 -1.49 -6.72
N LEU A 59 -7.33 -2.38 -7.35
CA LEU A 59 -6.01 -2.01 -7.88
C LEU A 59 -6.11 -0.99 -9.03
N ARG A 60 -7.11 -1.13 -9.90
CA ARG A 60 -7.42 -0.16 -10.95
C ARG A 60 -7.90 1.17 -10.37
N MET A 61 -8.67 1.13 -9.28
CA MET A 61 -9.08 2.35 -8.57
C MET A 61 -7.89 3.04 -7.91
N LEU A 62 -6.96 2.32 -7.25
CA LEU A 62 -5.75 2.94 -6.71
C LEU A 62 -4.97 3.70 -7.80
N GLY A 63 -4.80 3.10 -8.98
CA GLY A 63 -4.16 3.79 -10.11
C GLY A 63 -4.95 5.02 -10.56
N TYR A 64 -6.29 4.94 -10.64
CA TYR A 64 -7.15 6.07 -10.99
C TYR A 64 -7.06 7.20 -9.96
N LEU A 65 -6.98 6.89 -8.67
CA LEU A 65 -6.80 7.87 -7.61
C LEU A 65 -5.41 8.54 -7.69
N GLY A 66 -4.46 7.93 -8.40
CA GLY A 66 -3.13 8.46 -8.61
C GLY A 66 -2.12 8.01 -7.58
N TYR A 67 -2.30 6.81 -7.03
CA TYR A 67 -1.26 6.14 -6.24
C TYR A 67 -0.07 5.78 -7.12
N ASP A 68 1.13 6.09 -6.65
CA ASP A 68 2.38 5.78 -7.33
C ASP A 68 2.79 4.31 -7.08
N ALA A 69 2.63 3.83 -5.86
CA ALA A 69 2.96 2.45 -5.49
C ALA A 69 2.13 1.90 -4.32
N THR A 70 2.04 0.59 -4.25
CA THR A 70 1.49 -0.20 -3.13
C THR A 70 2.31 -1.47 -2.91
N THR A 71 1.98 -2.25 -1.88
CA THR A 71 2.55 -3.57 -1.59
C THR A 71 1.45 -4.60 -1.41
N PHE A 72 1.81 -5.87 -1.23
CA PHE A 72 0.86 -6.92 -0.87
C PHE A 72 0.56 -6.90 0.63
N GLY A 73 -0.73 -7.06 0.97
CA GLY A 73 -1.16 -7.47 2.29
C GLY A 73 -1.61 -8.93 2.31
N ASN A 74 -2.08 -9.39 3.46
CA ASN A 74 -2.54 -10.78 3.62
C ASN A 74 -3.85 -11.04 2.86
N HIS A 75 -4.68 -10.04 2.68
CA HIS A 75 -5.97 -10.19 2.00
C HIS A 75 -5.86 -10.30 0.47
N GLU A 76 -4.77 -9.88 -0.15
CA GLU A 76 -4.53 -10.15 -1.58
C GLU A 76 -4.42 -11.66 -1.87
N PHE A 77 -4.18 -12.50 -0.85
CA PHE A 77 -4.08 -13.96 -0.99
C PHE A 77 -5.40 -14.71 -0.70
N ASP A 78 -6.49 -14.03 -0.35
CA ASP A 78 -7.77 -14.67 0.03
C ASP A 78 -8.36 -15.52 -1.09
N TYR A 79 -8.21 -15.12 -2.34
CA TYR A 79 -8.62 -15.86 -3.54
C TYR A 79 -7.56 -16.85 -4.05
N ARG A 80 -6.56 -17.16 -3.20
CA ARG A 80 -5.50 -18.14 -3.49
C ARG A 80 -4.66 -17.74 -4.72
N SER A 81 -3.74 -18.63 -5.09
CA SER A 81 -2.81 -18.39 -6.20
C SER A 81 -3.51 -18.08 -7.53
N LYS A 82 -4.59 -18.80 -7.82
CA LYS A 82 -5.30 -18.62 -9.09
C LYS A 82 -6.01 -17.27 -9.15
N GLY A 83 -6.73 -16.90 -8.08
CA GLY A 83 -7.46 -15.62 -8.07
C GLY A 83 -6.50 -14.43 -8.06
N LEU A 84 -5.42 -14.50 -7.28
CA LEU A 84 -4.39 -13.45 -7.29
C LEU A 84 -3.73 -13.32 -8.67
N ALA A 85 -3.35 -14.44 -9.31
CA ALA A 85 -2.75 -14.40 -10.64
C ALA A 85 -3.71 -13.79 -11.66
N GLN A 86 -4.98 -14.19 -11.66
CA GLN A 86 -5.98 -13.64 -12.57
C GLN A 86 -6.23 -12.16 -12.32
N MET A 87 -6.30 -11.70 -11.08
CA MET A 87 -6.44 -10.28 -10.74
C MET A 87 -5.28 -9.44 -11.28
N LEU A 88 -4.05 -9.90 -11.09
CA LEU A 88 -2.86 -9.21 -11.62
C LEU A 88 -2.87 -9.15 -13.15
N ASP A 89 -3.19 -10.26 -13.81
CA ASP A 89 -3.33 -10.32 -15.27
C ASP A 89 -4.44 -9.40 -15.78
N THR A 90 -5.58 -9.37 -15.09
CA THR A 90 -6.70 -8.49 -15.42
C THR A 90 -6.30 -7.02 -15.27
N ALA A 91 -5.64 -6.66 -14.18
CA ALA A 91 -5.14 -5.30 -13.97
C ALA A 91 -4.15 -4.88 -15.06
N ALA A 92 -3.16 -5.73 -15.36
CA ALA A 92 -2.16 -5.46 -16.40
C ALA A 92 -2.78 -5.31 -17.81
N ALA A 93 -3.82 -6.09 -18.11
CA ALA A 93 -4.51 -6.07 -19.40
C ALA A 93 -5.60 -4.99 -19.51
N SER A 94 -5.99 -4.33 -18.43
CA SER A 94 -7.13 -3.40 -18.37
C SER A 94 -6.94 -2.15 -19.25
N GLY A 95 -5.71 -1.72 -19.47
CA GLY A 95 -5.37 -0.45 -20.10
C GLY A 95 -5.52 0.76 -19.17
N ASP A 96 -5.98 0.57 -17.93
CA ASP A 96 -5.98 1.61 -16.91
C ASP A 96 -4.54 1.85 -16.38
N VAL A 97 -4.30 3.02 -15.83
CA VAL A 97 -3.11 3.26 -15.01
C VAL A 97 -3.25 2.47 -13.72
N VAL A 98 -2.24 1.73 -13.36
CA VAL A 98 -2.18 0.96 -12.11
C VAL A 98 -0.90 1.33 -11.33
N PRO A 99 -0.89 1.27 -9.99
CA PRO A 99 0.29 1.61 -9.21
C PRO A 99 1.39 0.56 -9.39
N SER A 100 2.64 0.93 -9.14
CA SER A 100 3.71 -0.05 -8.99
C SER A 100 3.43 -0.95 -7.79
N LEU A 101 3.53 -2.27 -7.98
CA LEU A 101 3.32 -3.25 -6.93
C LEU A 101 4.68 -3.82 -6.50
N LEU A 102 5.02 -3.64 -5.23
CA LEU A 102 6.36 -3.89 -4.71
C LEU A 102 6.35 -4.94 -3.60
N VAL A 103 7.26 -5.90 -3.67
CA VAL A 103 7.54 -6.86 -2.58
C VAL A 103 8.93 -7.48 -2.75
N CYS A 104 9.82 -7.29 -1.79
CA CYS A 104 11.22 -7.71 -1.92
C CYS A 104 11.55 -9.07 -1.27
N ASN A 105 10.64 -9.64 -0.51
CA ASN A 105 10.95 -10.81 0.29
C ASN A 105 10.28 -12.11 -0.16
N VAL A 106 9.72 -12.20 -1.37
CA VAL A 106 9.23 -13.48 -1.90
C VAL A 106 10.41 -14.42 -2.14
N ASP A 107 10.28 -15.67 -1.69
CA ASP A 107 11.28 -16.70 -1.95
C ASP A 107 10.88 -17.58 -3.13
N TRP A 108 11.57 -17.39 -4.25
CA TRP A 108 11.37 -18.15 -5.49
C TRP A 108 12.31 -19.38 -5.61
N SER A 109 13.00 -19.76 -4.54
CA SER A 109 14.00 -20.85 -4.60
C SER A 109 13.36 -22.23 -4.83
N GLU A 110 12.14 -22.44 -4.33
CA GLU A 110 11.40 -23.68 -4.53
C GLU A 110 10.16 -23.43 -5.37
N MET A 111 10.12 -24.02 -6.57
CA MET A 111 9.03 -23.85 -7.54
C MET A 111 8.10 -25.06 -7.59
N ASN A 112 6.83 -24.78 -7.74
CA ASN A 112 5.76 -25.72 -8.07
C ASN A 112 4.77 -25.04 -9.03
N ASP A 113 3.74 -25.75 -9.47
CA ASP A 113 2.80 -25.21 -10.48
C ASP A 113 2.07 -23.94 -9.99
N GLU A 114 1.72 -23.85 -8.70
CA GLU A 114 1.05 -22.65 -8.14
C GLU A 114 2.02 -21.46 -8.06
N ARG A 115 3.25 -21.68 -7.62
CA ARG A 115 4.27 -20.62 -7.57
C ARG A 115 4.68 -20.17 -8.94
N GLN A 116 4.73 -21.10 -9.92
CA GLN A 116 5.00 -20.72 -11.30
C GLN A 116 3.89 -19.83 -11.87
N LEU A 117 2.61 -20.19 -11.61
CA LEU A 117 1.47 -19.36 -12.00
C LEU A 117 1.57 -17.94 -11.42
N LEU A 118 1.89 -17.82 -10.13
CA LEU A 118 2.05 -16.51 -9.48
C LEU A 118 3.25 -15.76 -10.04
N LYS A 119 4.38 -16.45 -10.27
CA LYS A 119 5.56 -15.81 -10.84
C LYS A 119 5.29 -15.24 -12.23
N ASP A 120 4.59 -16.00 -13.08
CA ASP A 120 4.23 -15.55 -14.42
C ASP A 120 3.31 -14.31 -14.35
N ALA A 121 2.34 -14.29 -13.43
CA ALA A 121 1.47 -13.15 -13.21
C ALA A 121 2.21 -11.93 -12.63
N PHE A 122 3.14 -12.14 -11.69
CA PHE A 122 4.02 -11.10 -11.15
C PHE A 122 4.88 -10.47 -12.25
N ASP A 123 5.48 -11.32 -13.09
CA ASP A 123 6.30 -10.86 -14.23
C ASP A 123 5.44 -10.10 -15.26
N HIS A 124 4.19 -10.55 -15.51
CA HIS A 124 3.26 -9.90 -16.43
C HIS A 124 2.78 -8.54 -15.92
N TYR A 125 2.42 -8.43 -14.65
CA TYR A 125 2.08 -7.14 -14.03
C TYR A 125 3.30 -6.22 -13.92
N GLY A 126 4.47 -6.76 -13.71
CA GLY A 126 5.70 -6.04 -13.46
C GLY A 126 5.95 -5.78 -11.96
N VAL A 127 5.61 -6.76 -11.09
CA VAL A 127 5.95 -6.70 -9.67
C VAL A 127 7.45 -6.65 -9.48
N LYS A 128 7.93 -5.80 -8.58
CA LYS A 128 9.37 -5.55 -8.37
C LYS A 128 9.73 -5.62 -6.88
N ASP A 129 11.00 -5.87 -6.60
CA ASP A 129 11.55 -5.75 -5.24
C ASP A 129 11.57 -4.28 -4.80
N TYR A 130 11.94 -3.38 -5.71
CA TYR A 130 11.96 -1.92 -5.51
C TYR A 130 11.80 -1.19 -6.85
N GLU A 131 11.46 0.09 -6.75
CA GLU A 131 11.44 1.03 -7.88
C GLU A 131 12.04 2.37 -7.46
N VAL A 132 12.72 3.04 -8.38
CA VAL A 132 13.20 4.41 -8.18
C VAL A 132 12.31 5.36 -8.98
N ILE A 133 11.76 6.34 -8.27
CA ILE A 133 10.96 7.42 -8.87
C ILE A 133 11.59 8.77 -8.54
N GLU A 134 11.29 9.78 -9.33
CA GLU A 134 11.73 11.15 -9.08
C GLU A 134 10.53 12.06 -8.87
N LYS A 135 10.52 12.79 -7.76
CA LYS A 135 9.51 13.78 -7.41
C LYS A 135 10.21 15.08 -6.98
N GLY A 136 9.94 16.18 -7.67
CA GLY A 136 10.54 17.49 -7.33
C GLY A 136 12.08 17.52 -7.35
N GLY A 137 12.71 16.68 -8.15
CA GLY A 137 14.16 16.53 -8.18
C GLY A 137 14.75 15.65 -7.08
N VAL A 138 13.90 15.03 -6.23
CA VAL A 138 14.29 14.02 -5.23
C VAL A 138 14.12 12.64 -5.82
N LYS A 139 15.19 11.85 -5.85
CA LYS A 139 15.14 10.45 -6.26
C LYS A 139 14.83 9.56 -5.07
N ILE A 140 13.70 8.89 -5.14
CA ILE A 140 13.13 8.08 -4.05
C ILE A 140 13.15 6.63 -4.47
N ALA A 141 13.84 5.77 -3.72
CA ALA A 141 13.68 4.33 -3.83
C ALA A 141 12.50 3.89 -2.98
N LEU A 142 11.52 3.27 -3.61
CA LEU A 142 10.40 2.60 -2.95
C LEU A 142 10.64 1.11 -2.95
N LEU A 143 10.50 0.43 -1.82
CA LEU A 143 10.51 -1.02 -1.73
C LEU A 143 9.30 -1.52 -0.94
N GLY A 144 8.87 -2.76 -1.20
CA GLY A 144 7.77 -3.39 -0.47
C GLY A 144 8.25 -4.54 0.40
N VAL A 145 7.59 -4.80 1.53
CA VAL A 145 7.88 -5.96 2.39
C VAL A 145 6.62 -6.55 3.00
N PHE A 146 6.56 -7.88 3.05
CA PHE A 146 5.48 -8.65 3.64
C PHE A 146 5.92 -9.24 4.99
N GLY A 147 5.18 -8.92 6.06
CA GLY A 147 5.53 -9.26 7.44
C GLY A 147 5.30 -10.73 7.81
N LYS A 148 5.89 -11.14 8.95
CA LYS A 148 5.71 -12.50 9.49
C LYS A 148 4.31 -12.71 10.04
N ASP A 149 3.76 -11.72 10.75
CA ASP A 149 2.40 -11.79 11.26
C ASP A 149 1.40 -11.77 10.10
N SER A 150 1.62 -10.96 9.08
CA SER A 150 0.83 -10.95 7.85
C SER A 150 0.81 -12.31 7.16
N LEU A 151 1.95 -12.99 7.08
CA LEU A 151 2.02 -14.35 6.53
C LEU A 151 1.21 -15.33 7.38
N SER A 152 1.23 -15.20 8.70
CA SER A 152 0.41 -16.05 9.59
C SER A 152 -1.09 -15.81 9.40
N CYS A 153 -1.48 -14.61 8.95
CA CYS A 153 -2.85 -14.22 8.62
C CYS A 153 -3.26 -14.55 7.18
N ALA A 154 -2.36 -15.11 6.36
CA ALA A 154 -2.59 -15.50 4.97
C ALA A 154 -2.56 -17.04 4.76
N PRO A 155 -3.48 -17.83 5.35
CA PRO A 155 -3.41 -19.30 5.34
C PRO A 155 -3.58 -19.91 3.94
N THR A 156 -4.04 -19.13 2.98
CA THR A 156 -4.25 -19.55 1.58
C THR A 156 -3.09 -19.14 0.66
N CYS A 157 -2.08 -18.45 1.20
CA CYS A 157 -0.90 -18.05 0.46
C CYS A 157 0.00 -19.25 0.13
N ALA A 158 0.30 -19.44 -1.16
CA ALA A 158 1.19 -20.51 -1.62
C ALA A 158 2.65 -20.07 -1.75
N LEU A 159 2.93 -18.78 -1.60
CA LEU A 159 4.29 -18.24 -1.65
C LEU A 159 5.02 -18.50 -0.32
N GLU A 160 6.31 -18.63 -0.43
CA GLU A 160 7.21 -18.55 0.71
C GLU A 160 7.91 -17.20 0.73
N PHE A 161 8.26 -16.76 1.92
CA PHE A 161 8.88 -15.46 2.12
C PHE A 161 10.19 -15.63 2.90
N LYS A 162 11.19 -14.88 2.48
CA LYS A 162 12.42 -14.70 3.24
C LYS A 162 12.14 -13.91 4.53
N ASP A 163 13.04 -13.98 5.48
CA ASP A 163 12.99 -13.09 6.64
C ASP A 163 12.88 -11.62 6.20
N PRO A 164 11.86 -10.88 6.65
CA PRO A 164 11.61 -9.51 6.18
C PRO A 164 12.79 -8.58 6.39
N ILE A 165 13.45 -8.66 7.57
CA ILE A 165 14.58 -7.79 7.90
C ILE A 165 15.78 -8.09 7.00
N GLU A 166 16.09 -9.37 6.79
CA GLU A 166 17.24 -9.75 5.95
C GLU A 166 16.98 -9.40 4.48
N ALA A 167 15.75 -9.60 3.97
CA ALA A 167 15.40 -9.24 2.60
C ALA A 167 15.46 -7.72 2.36
N VAL A 168 14.96 -6.93 3.31
CA VAL A 168 15.05 -5.46 3.21
C VAL A 168 16.51 -4.99 3.25
N LYS A 169 17.36 -5.58 4.11
CA LYS A 169 18.82 -5.29 4.12
C LYS A 169 19.47 -5.58 2.76
N GLU A 170 19.18 -6.75 2.17
CA GLU A 170 19.71 -7.14 0.87
C GLU A 170 19.24 -6.16 -0.23
N THR A 171 17.97 -5.77 -0.22
CA THR A 171 17.39 -4.84 -1.18
C THR A 171 17.98 -3.45 -1.03
N VAL A 172 18.10 -2.92 0.20
CA VAL A 172 18.72 -1.62 0.48
C VAL A 172 20.20 -1.62 0.07
N ALA A 173 20.94 -2.70 0.31
CA ALA A 173 22.32 -2.82 -0.15
C ALA A 173 22.39 -2.77 -1.70
N THR A 174 21.46 -3.44 -2.38
CA THR A 174 21.35 -3.43 -3.85
C THR A 174 21.02 -2.03 -4.36
N ILE A 175 20.08 -1.33 -3.75
CA ILE A 175 19.74 0.06 -4.10
C ILE A 175 20.98 0.95 -3.98
N LYS A 176 21.67 0.91 -2.84
CA LYS A 176 22.86 1.74 -2.60
C LYS A 176 24.05 1.42 -3.53
N GLU A 177 24.12 0.20 -4.05
CA GLU A 177 25.15 -0.18 -5.02
C GLU A 177 24.84 0.29 -6.44
N LYS A 178 23.57 0.23 -6.84
CA LYS A 178 23.14 0.42 -8.23
C LYS A 178 22.54 1.78 -8.53
N GLU A 179 21.96 2.40 -7.52
CA GLU A 179 21.16 3.61 -7.67
C GLU A 179 21.78 4.79 -6.90
N ASP A 180 21.63 5.98 -7.47
CA ASP A 180 21.97 7.23 -6.80
C ASP A 180 20.65 7.85 -6.32
N VAL A 181 20.26 7.55 -5.08
CA VAL A 181 18.97 7.96 -4.51
C VAL A 181 19.16 8.86 -3.29
N ASP A 182 18.22 9.77 -3.11
CA ASP A 182 18.21 10.74 -2.02
C ASP A 182 17.41 10.22 -0.80
N MET A 183 16.45 9.30 -1.02
CA MET A 183 15.54 8.80 0.02
C MET A 183 15.20 7.34 -0.23
N ILE A 184 15.01 6.58 0.86
CA ILE A 184 14.54 5.19 0.80
C ILE A 184 13.25 5.05 1.64
N VAL A 185 12.16 4.66 0.99
CA VAL A 185 10.85 4.48 1.60
C VAL A 185 10.43 3.01 1.51
N CYS A 186 10.03 2.42 2.63
CA CYS A 186 9.52 1.06 2.70
C CYS A 186 8.00 1.06 2.84
N LEU A 187 7.31 0.39 1.91
CA LEU A 187 5.90 0.06 2.03
C LEU A 187 5.80 -1.28 2.75
N SER A 188 5.41 -1.25 4.02
CA SER A 188 5.45 -2.41 4.88
C SER A 188 4.07 -2.92 5.23
N HIS A 189 3.81 -4.18 4.94
CA HIS A 189 2.65 -4.89 5.47
C HIS A 189 3.08 -5.83 6.60
N SER A 190 3.65 -5.23 7.67
CA SER A 190 4.18 -5.94 8.85
C SER A 190 3.54 -5.45 10.15
N GLY A 191 3.38 -4.13 10.25
CA GLY A 191 2.64 -3.48 11.31
C GLY A 191 3.44 -3.05 12.53
N THR A 192 2.78 -2.23 13.34
CA THR A 192 3.27 -1.72 14.61
C THR A 192 2.55 -2.36 15.80
N SER A 193 3.11 -2.26 17.01
CA SER A 193 2.51 -2.78 18.24
C SER A 193 2.86 -1.88 19.41
N GLU A 194 1.97 -1.83 20.43
CA GLU A 194 2.28 -1.18 21.71
C GLU A 194 3.48 -1.83 22.46
N ASP A 195 3.74 -3.11 22.19
CA ASP A 195 4.96 -3.78 22.64
C ASP A 195 6.04 -3.65 21.56
N PRO A 196 7.09 -2.82 21.77
CA PRO A 196 8.14 -2.61 20.77
C PRO A 196 8.90 -3.87 20.37
N LYS A 197 8.79 -4.95 21.16
CA LYS A 197 9.40 -6.25 20.82
C LYS A 197 8.58 -7.05 19.82
N LYS A 198 7.32 -6.66 19.61
CA LYS A 198 6.39 -7.27 18.66
C LYS A 198 6.07 -6.35 17.49
N SER A 199 6.47 -5.10 17.55
CA SER A 199 6.30 -4.11 16.50
C SER A 199 7.30 -4.42 15.37
N GLU A 200 6.86 -5.14 14.35
CA GLU A 200 7.75 -5.59 13.25
C GLU A 200 8.40 -4.40 12.55
N ASP A 201 7.66 -3.30 12.34
CA ASP A 201 8.19 -2.12 11.66
C ASP A 201 9.21 -1.34 12.51
N GLU A 202 9.05 -1.28 13.84
CA GLU A 202 10.09 -0.69 14.70
C GLU A 202 11.35 -1.56 14.76
N LEU A 203 11.19 -2.90 14.75
CA LEU A 203 12.31 -3.84 14.65
C LEU A 203 13.02 -3.71 13.31
N LEU A 204 12.27 -3.55 12.21
CA LEU A 204 12.80 -3.30 10.88
C LEU A 204 13.60 -1.99 10.83
N ALA A 205 13.00 -0.88 11.27
CA ALA A 205 13.65 0.43 11.30
C ALA A 205 14.95 0.41 12.12
N LYS A 206 14.95 -0.29 13.25
CA LYS A 206 16.15 -0.47 14.08
C LYS A 206 17.23 -1.28 13.39
N ALA A 207 16.85 -2.30 12.61
CA ALA A 207 17.79 -3.20 11.95
C ALA A 207 18.31 -2.65 10.61
N VAL A 208 17.57 -1.72 9.98
CA VAL A 208 17.88 -1.11 8.69
C VAL A 208 17.78 0.41 8.81
N PRO A 209 18.77 1.05 9.48
CA PRO A 209 18.74 2.50 9.75
C PRO A 209 18.90 3.39 8.50
N GLU A 210 19.10 2.78 7.33
CA GLU A 210 19.10 3.46 6.02
C GLU A 210 17.71 3.79 5.50
N LEU A 211 16.66 3.23 6.07
CA LEU A 211 15.29 3.60 5.73
C LEU A 211 14.96 4.99 6.31
N ASP A 212 14.45 5.89 5.48
CA ASP A 212 14.00 7.21 5.91
C ASP A 212 12.55 7.16 6.40
N VAL A 213 11.69 6.42 5.70
CA VAL A 213 10.27 6.29 6.02
C VAL A 213 9.79 4.85 5.89
N ILE A 214 8.92 4.43 6.79
CA ILE A 214 8.12 3.21 6.69
C ILE A 214 6.65 3.59 6.68
N ILE A 215 5.95 3.20 5.60
CA ILE A 215 4.48 3.26 5.52
C ILE A 215 3.97 1.93 6.03
N SER A 216 3.37 1.94 7.23
CA SER A 216 2.97 0.74 7.96
C SER A 216 1.52 0.38 7.70
N GLY A 217 1.25 -0.86 7.30
CA GLY A 217 -0.07 -1.47 7.16
C GLY A 217 -0.33 -2.59 8.18
N HIS A 218 -1.26 -3.50 7.88
CA HIS A 218 -1.59 -4.74 8.60
C HIS A 218 -2.28 -4.57 9.94
N THR A 219 -1.70 -3.87 10.90
CA THR A 219 -2.21 -3.81 12.29
C THR A 219 -3.30 -2.77 12.52
N HIS A 220 -3.73 -2.10 11.45
CA HIS A 220 -4.79 -1.08 11.49
C HIS A 220 -4.51 0.06 12.48
N THR A 221 -3.25 0.26 12.82
CA THR A 221 -2.85 1.28 13.79
C THR A 221 -3.08 2.67 13.20
N THR A 222 -3.78 3.51 13.93
CA THR A 222 -3.91 4.94 13.61
C THR A 222 -2.86 5.69 14.40
N LEU A 223 -1.80 6.16 13.73
CA LEU A 223 -0.74 6.95 14.35
C LEU A 223 -1.03 8.43 14.11
N GLU A 224 -1.39 9.15 15.17
CA GLU A 224 -1.58 10.60 15.12
C GLU A 224 -0.24 11.35 15.01
N GLU A 225 0.83 10.72 15.47
CA GLU A 225 2.21 11.19 15.36
C GLU A 225 3.09 10.06 14.83
N PRO A 226 4.12 10.35 14.03
CA PRO A 226 5.06 9.33 13.58
C PRO A 226 5.81 8.68 14.74
N ILE A 227 6.02 7.37 14.68
CA ILE A 227 7.00 6.71 15.54
C ILE A 227 8.38 6.96 14.93
N ILE A 228 9.28 7.57 15.70
CA ILE A 228 10.66 7.82 15.26
C ILE A 228 11.58 6.78 15.85
N GLN A 229 12.09 5.87 15.02
CA GLN A 229 13.08 4.87 15.39
C GLN A 229 14.44 5.19 14.76
N GLY A 230 15.34 5.76 15.52
CA GLY A 230 16.61 6.29 14.99
C GLY A 230 16.36 7.49 14.07
N ASN A 231 16.61 7.33 12.77
CA ASN A 231 16.32 8.33 11.73
C ASN A 231 15.08 7.99 10.90
N THR A 232 14.47 6.84 11.14
CA THR A 232 13.33 6.35 10.36
C THR A 232 12.03 6.84 10.97
N ALA A 233 11.18 7.45 10.16
CA ALA A 233 9.80 7.79 10.52
C ALA A 233 8.86 6.66 10.11
N ILE A 234 8.08 6.13 11.05
CA ILE A 234 7.05 5.11 10.81
C ILE A 234 5.69 5.79 10.91
N VAL A 235 4.86 5.68 9.89
CA VAL A 235 3.53 6.27 9.81
C VAL A 235 2.49 5.24 9.41
N SER A 236 1.25 5.41 9.89
CA SER A 236 0.11 4.55 9.55
C SER A 236 -1.19 5.35 9.68
N ALA A 237 -2.04 5.25 8.67
CA ALA A 237 -3.30 6.01 8.60
C ALA A 237 -4.52 5.24 9.18
N GLY A 238 -4.32 4.04 9.68
CA GLY A 238 -5.41 3.16 10.15
C GLY A 238 -5.94 2.25 9.05
N GLU A 239 -7.23 2.03 9.03
CA GLU A 239 -7.90 1.05 8.17
C GLU A 239 -9.02 1.66 7.33
N TYR A 240 -9.49 0.91 6.32
CA TYR A 240 -10.69 1.21 5.51
C TYR A 240 -10.70 2.57 4.81
N GLY A 241 -9.56 3.22 4.66
CA GLY A 241 -9.47 4.56 4.07
C GLY A 241 -10.20 5.63 4.85
N ILE A 242 -10.39 5.44 6.18
CA ILE A 242 -11.04 6.44 7.04
C ILE A 242 -10.17 7.68 7.27
N ASN A 243 -8.87 7.57 7.03
CA ASN A 243 -7.94 8.68 7.04
C ASN A 243 -6.99 8.61 5.85
N VAL A 244 -6.48 9.76 5.46
CA VAL A 244 -5.31 9.90 4.58
C VAL A 244 -4.20 10.53 5.41
N GLY A 245 -3.05 9.87 5.50
CA GLY A 245 -1.85 10.44 6.12
C GLY A 245 -1.18 11.44 5.17
N SER A 246 -0.92 12.65 5.66
CA SER A 246 -0.19 13.69 4.94
C SER A 246 1.09 14.01 5.70
N MET A 247 2.24 13.91 5.02
CA MET A 247 3.55 14.12 5.64
C MET A 247 4.41 15.03 4.76
N HIS A 248 5.03 16.03 5.38
CA HIS A 248 6.08 16.84 4.77
C HIS A 248 7.44 16.46 5.34
N LEU A 249 8.39 16.25 4.45
CA LEU A 249 9.77 15.92 4.79
C LEU A 249 10.70 17.00 4.29
N SER A 250 11.70 17.33 5.11
CA SER A 250 12.78 18.24 4.72
C SER A 250 14.13 17.64 5.11
N GLN A 251 15.19 18.08 4.43
CA GLN A 251 16.54 17.69 4.81
C GLN A 251 17.11 18.65 5.85
N ASN A 252 17.65 18.10 6.93
CA ASN A 252 18.39 18.88 7.92
C ASN A 252 19.79 19.28 7.41
N ALA A 253 20.53 20.02 8.21
CA ALA A 253 21.88 20.50 7.86
C ALA A 253 22.90 19.37 7.59
N GLU A 254 22.59 18.15 8.03
CA GLU A 254 23.41 16.96 7.85
C GLU A 254 22.96 16.12 6.63
N GLY A 255 21.95 16.61 5.87
CA GLY A 255 21.40 15.95 4.70
C GLY A 255 20.48 14.77 5.02
N ARG A 256 20.01 14.63 6.26
CA ARG A 256 19.06 13.58 6.66
C ARG A 256 17.63 14.09 6.52
N TRP A 257 16.73 13.20 6.12
CA TRP A 257 15.31 13.50 6.05
C TRP A 257 14.69 13.51 7.45
N GLU A 258 13.90 14.53 7.72
CA GLU A 258 13.17 14.71 8.99
C GLU A 258 11.72 15.08 8.68
N VAL A 259 10.81 14.62 9.54
CA VAL A 259 9.40 15.00 9.45
C VAL A 259 9.24 16.44 9.90
N GLU A 260 8.83 17.29 8.97
CA GLU A 260 8.55 18.71 9.24
C GLU A 260 7.11 18.88 9.72
N ASP A 261 6.18 18.15 9.10
CA ASP A 261 4.77 18.12 9.46
C ASP A 261 4.17 16.75 9.13
N TYR A 262 3.27 16.28 9.97
CA TYR A 262 2.48 15.07 9.76
C TYR A 262 1.10 15.25 10.35
N ASN A 263 0.09 14.91 9.59
CA ASN A 263 -1.28 14.87 10.09
C ASN A 263 -2.12 13.82 9.37
N LEU A 264 -3.15 13.35 10.05
CA LEU A 264 -4.19 12.49 9.50
C LEU A 264 -5.36 13.37 9.05
N ILE A 265 -5.76 13.22 7.80
CA ILE A 265 -6.93 13.88 7.22
C ILE A 265 -8.08 12.88 7.29
N PRO A 266 -9.07 13.07 8.19
CA PRO A 266 -10.20 12.15 8.30
C PRO A 266 -11.11 12.30 7.08
N ILE A 267 -11.40 11.19 6.42
CA ILE A 267 -12.27 11.15 5.23
C ILE A 267 -13.72 11.07 5.68
N ARG A 268 -14.40 12.20 5.69
CA ARG A 268 -15.75 12.40 6.22
C ARG A 268 -16.73 12.88 5.15
N PRO A 269 -18.06 12.83 5.42
CA PRO A 269 -19.10 13.23 4.47
C PRO A 269 -19.10 14.70 4.06
N ASP A 270 -18.43 15.58 4.78
CA ASP A 270 -18.24 16.99 4.42
C ASP A 270 -17.19 17.21 3.33
N ILE A 271 -16.35 16.20 3.04
CA ILE A 271 -15.50 16.19 1.85
C ILE A 271 -16.36 15.83 0.65
N GLU A 272 -16.38 16.71 -0.34
CA GLU A 272 -17.08 16.46 -1.60
C GLU A 272 -16.42 15.29 -2.35
N ALA A 273 -17.24 14.33 -2.78
CA ALA A 273 -16.74 13.19 -3.55
C ALA A 273 -16.41 13.63 -4.98
N ASP A 274 -15.28 13.18 -5.51
CA ASP A 274 -14.95 13.37 -6.93
C ASP A 274 -15.97 12.62 -7.80
N GLU A 275 -16.68 13.37 -8.66
CA GLU A 275 -17.77 12.82 -9.48
C GLU A 275 -17.29 11.75 -10.45
N ALA A 276 -16.12 11.93 -11.07
CA ALA A 276 -15.60 10.98 -12.05
C ALA A 276 -15.08 9.68 -11.38
N ALA A 277 -14.51 9.79 -10.19
CA ALA A 277 -14.17 8.61 -9.37
C ALA A 277 -15.44 7.87 -8.95
N GLN A 278 -16.50 8.59 -8.57
CA GLN A 278 -17.78 7.97 -8.22
C GLN A 278 -18.41 7.25 -9.41
N GLU A 279 -18.42 7.86 -10.60
CA GLU A 279 -18.92 7.21 -11.83
C GLU A 279 -18.16 5.90 -12.13
N LYS A 280 -16.84 5.87 -11.90
CA LYS A 280 -16.04 4.65 -12.08
C LYS A 280 -16.40 3.57 -11.05
N ILE A 281 -16.64 3.96 -9.80
CA ILE A 281 -17.12 3.06 -8.74
C ILE A 281 -18.48 2.49 -9.10
N ASP A 282 -19.43 3.35 -9.52
CA ASP A 282 -20.78 2.97 -9.91
C ASP A 282 -20.78 1.97 -11.08
N ALA A 283 -19.82 2.09 -12.00
CA ALA A 283 -19.66 1.14 -13.09
C ALA A 283 -19.23 -0.26 -12.61
N PHE A 284 -18.35 -0.35 -11.62
CA PHE A 284 -18.00 -1.63 -10.98
C PHE A 284 -19.19 -2.19 -10.18
N GLU A 285 -19.92 -1.35 -9.44
CA GLU A 285 -21.14 -1.76 -8.71
C GLU A 285 -22.19 -2.33 -9.64
N ALA A 286 -22.43 -1.69 -10.79
CA ALA A 286 -23.35 -2.19 -11.81
C ALA A 286 -22.96 -3.59 -12.31
N ASN A 287 -21.65 -3.88 -12.43
CA ASN A 287 -21.18 -5.21 -12.80
C ASN A 287 -21.41 -6.25 -11.66
N ILE A 288 -21.21 -5.87 -10.41
CA ILE A 288 -21.53 -6.72 -9.24
C ILE A 288 -23.02 -7.05 -9.23
N ASP A 289 -23.88 -6.06 -9.44
CA ASP A 289 -25.33 -6.24 -9.52
C ASP A 289 -25.72 -7.21 -10.65
N ASP A 290 -25.12 -7.07 -11.81
CA ASP A 290 -25.45 -7.86 -13.00
C ASP A 290 -24.88 -9.29 -12.93
N THR A 291 -23.80 -9.52 -12.23
CA THR A 291 -23.13 -10.83 -12.16
C THR A 291 -23.40 -11.57 -10.87
N TYR A 292 -23.17 -10.96 -9.72
CA TYR A 292 -23.21 -11.64 -8.41
C TYR A 292 -24.61 -11.56 -7.76
N LEU A 293 -25.28 -10.42 -7.76
CA LEU A 293 -26.53 -10.23 -7.04
C LEU A 293 -27.77 -10.70 -7.82
N LYS A 294 -27.67 -10.96 -9.13
CA LYS A 294 -28.77 -11.52 -9.95
C LYS A 294 -28.77 -13.04 -10.07
N GLN A 295 -27.82 -13.73 -9.42
CA GLN A 295 -27.81 -15.18 -9.31
C GLN A 295 -28.76 -15.62 -8.21
#